data_c54fc3d20f0345d43ef1a2621bbdfa0e
#
_entry.id   c54fc3d20f0345d43ef1a2621bbdfa0e
#
_cell.length_a   1.000
_cell.length_b   1.000
_cell.length_c   1.000
_cell.angle_alpha   90.00
_cell.angle_beta   90.00
_cell.angle_gamma   90.00
#
_symmetry.space_group_name_H-M   'P 1'
#
loop_
_entity.id
_entity.type
_entity.pdbx_description
1 polymer ?
#
loop_
_entity_poly.entity_id
_entity_poly.type
_entity_poly.pdbx_seq_one_letter_code
_entity_poly.pdbx_strand_id
1 'polypeptide(L)'
;MTARVLSVCVGQPKALKVFDAHAAEHLVVTGIYKEPVEHEVWVRAWGLEGDGQADTRVVKRRQVHGGVDQAVYLYPIEHYAKWASEWTTGAFAAPLEHGFFGENLTVEGFDESTTRVGDVLRVGEGLVLQVTHPRGPCYKLDIRVAIPEFRHQMDLNGRTGFYCRVVTEGLVSAGDTIEMAESDSSAPTILEYHQRRLA
;
A
#
# COMPACT_ATOMS: atom_id res chain seq x y z
N MET A 1 4.75 15.91 14.55
CA MET A 1 3.39 15.84 13.94
C MET A 1 2.78 14.55 14.43
N THR A 2 1.49 14.54 14.69
CA THR A 2 0.78 13.30 15.06
C THR A 2 0.41 12.59 13.77
N ALA A 3 0.81 11.34 13.63
CA ALA A 3 0.47 10.56 12.45
C ALA A 3 -1.04 10.21 12.46
N ARG A 4 -1.66 10.15 11.29
CA ARG A 4 -3.09 9.83 11.18
C ARG A 4 -3.47 9.17 9.86
N VAL A 5 -4.63 8.52 9.86
CA VAL A 5 -5.31 8.01 8.68
C VAL A 5 -6.01 9.16 7.96
N LEU A 6 -5.65 9.43 6.72
CA LEU A 6 -6.34 10.43 5.90
C LEU A 6 -7.52 9.81 5.15
N SER A 7 -7.39 8.53 4.75
CA SER A 7 -8.43 7.83 4.02
C SER A 7 -8.32 6.33 4.23
N VAL A 8 -9.46 5.68 4.32
CA VAL A 8 -9.61 4.22 4.28
C VAL A 8 -10.09 3.84 2.88
N CYS A 9 -9.38 2.93 2.22
CA CYS A 9 -9.64 2.59 0.83
C CYS A 9 -9.83 1.09 0.67
N VAL A 10 -10.92 0.70 0.02
CA VAL A 10 -11.25 -0.69 -0.28
C VAL A 10 -11.61 -0.84 -1.76
N GLY A 11 -11.50 -2.05 -2.30
CA GLY A 11 -11.87 -2.33 -3.67
C GLY A 11 -11.98 -3.81 -3.96
N GLN A 12 -12.86 -4.16 -4.89
CA GLN A 12 -12.97 -5.52 -5.39
C GLN A 12 -12.10 -5.71 -6.64
N PRO A 13 -11.58 -6.93 -6.88
CA PRO A 13 -10.83 -7.20 -8.09
C PRO A 13 -11.63 -6.88 -9.34
N LYS A 14 -11.03 -6.12 -10.25
CA LYS A 14 -11.60 -5.74 -11.55
C LYS A 14 -10.81 -6.42 -12.67
N ALA A 15 -11.50 -6.88 -13.71
CA ALA A 15 -10.88 -7.36 -14.93
C ALA A 15 -10.67 -6.19 -15.89
N LEU A 16 -9.43 -5.99 -16.33
CA LEU A 16 -9.04 -4.95 -17.26
C LEU A 16 -8.58 -5.56 -18.57
N LYS A 17 -9.00 -4.99 -19.69
CA LYS A 17 -8.42 -5.25 -20.98
C LYS A 17 -7.15 -4.41 -21.15
N VAL A 18 -6.04 -5.05 -21.36
CA VAL A 18 -4.75 -4.39 -21.63
C VAL A 18 -4.22 -4.89 -22.96
N PHE A 19 -3.50 -4.02 -23.68
CA PHE A 19 -2.89 -4.37 -24.95
C PHE A 19 -1.38 -4.42 -24.77
N ASP A 20 -0.76 -5.47 -25.29
CA ASP A 20 0.70 -5.59 -25.32
C ASP A 20 1.31 -4.76 -26.48
N ALA A 21 2.65 -4.82 -26.61
CA ALA A 21 3.38 -4.10 -27.65
C ALA A 21 3.02 -4.54 -29.10
N HIS A 22 2.34 -5.68 -29.24
CA HIS A 22 1.86 -6.21 -30.52
C HIS A 22 0.36 -5.99 -30.74
N ALA A 23 -0.27 -5.14 -29.91
CA ALA A 23 -1.71 -4.87 -29.90
C ALA A 23 -2.59 -6.10 -29.63
N ALA A 24 -2.04 -7.17 -29.04
CA ALA A 24 -2.82 -8.29 -28.61
C ALA A 24 -3.53 -7.97 -27.28
N GLU A 25 -4.84 -8.27 -27.23
CA GLU A 25 -5.67 -8.04 -26.04
C GLU A 25 -5.39 -9.12 -24.98
N HIS A 26 -5.12 -8.70 -23.75
CA HIS A 26 -5.00 -9.57 -22.58
C HIS A 26 -5.96 -9.13 -21.48
N LEU A 27 -6.49 -10.09 -20.75
CA LEU A 27 -7.32 -9.82 -19.57
C LEU A 27 -6.45 -9.89 -18.31
N VAL A 28 -6.37 -8.79 -17.57
CA VAL A 28 -5.66 -8.70 -16.29
C VAL A 28 -6.64 -8.47 -15.17
N VAL A 29 -6.71 -9.40 -14.21
CA VAL A 29 -7.50 -9.21 -12.98
C VAL A 29 -6.62 -8.55 -11.92
N THR A 30 -7.11 -7.47 -11.34
CA THR A 30 -6.35 -6.67 -10.38
C THR A 30 -7.21 -6.08 -9.27
N GLY A 31 -6.68 -6.08 -8.02
CA GLY A 31 -7.25 -5.40 -6.86
C GLY A 31 -6.59 -4.05 -6.54
N ILE A 32 -5.79 -3.48 -7.50
CA ILE A 32 -5.10 -2.20 -7.27
C ILE A 32 -6.05 -0.99 -7.28
N TYR A 33 -7.27 -1.14 -7.82
CA TYR A 33 -8.25 -0.06 -7.88
C TYR A 33 -9.04 -0.03 -6.59
N LYS A 34 -8.52 0.71 -5.62
CA LYS A 34 -9.19 0.98 -4.36
C LYS A 34 -9.79 2.38 -4.38
N GLU A 35 -10.89 2.55 -3.70
CA GLU A 35 -11.66 3.79 -3.62
C GLU A 35 -11.86 4.16 -2.15
N PRO A 36 -11.78 5.44 -1.78
CA PRO A 36 -12.05 5.91 -0.44
C PRO A 36 -13.48 5.55 0.01
N VAL A 37 -13.64 5.23 1.28
CA VAL A 37 -14.96 5.05 1.91
C VAL A 37 -15.11 6.03 3.07
N GLU A 38 -16.35 6.50 3.29
CA GLU A 38 -16.66 7.51 4.34
C GLU A 38 -17.07 6.87 5.67
N HIS A 39 -17.34 5.56 5.68
CA HIS A 39 -17.72 4.83 6.89
C HIS A 39 -16.53 4.12 7.49
N GLU A 40 -16.64 3.80 8.77
CA GLU A 40 -15.68 2.96 9.45
C GLU A 40 -15.65 1.56 8.86
N VAL A 41 -14.45 0.97 8.77
CA VAL A 41 -14.23 -0.35 8.19
C VAL A 41 -13.62 -1.28 9.24
N TRP A 42 -14.16 -2.48 9.35
CA TRP A 42 -13.57 -3.50 10.21
C TRP A 42 -12.32 -4.09 9.57
N VAL A 43 -11.22 -4.11 10.34
CA VAL A 43 -9.95 -4.71 9.93
C VAL A 43 -9.78 -6.04 10.63
N ARG A 44 -9.78 -7.12 9.84
CA ARG A 44 -9.61 -8.50 10.28
C ARG A 44 -8.17 -8.96 10.08
N ALA A 45 -7.83 -10.12 10.62
CA ALA A 45 -6.50 -10.73 10.46
C ALA A 45 -6.05 -10.85 8.99
N TRP A 46 -6.98 -10.89 8.04
CA TRP A 46 -6.71 -11.05 6.60
C TRP A 46 -6.88 -9.77 5.78
N GLY A 47 -7.20 -8.64 6.39
CA GLY A 47 -7.39 -7.35 5.74
C GLY A 47 -8.71 -6.67 6.08
N LEU A 48 -9.05 -5.64 5.30
CA LEU A 48 -10.23 -4.82 5.49
C LEU A 48 -11.49 -5.51 4.94
N GLU A 49 -12.59 -5.38 5.67
CA GLU A 49 -13.90 -5.79 5.14
C GLU A 49 -14.23 -4.96 3.89
N GLY A 50 -14.78 -5.62 2.86
CA GLY A 50 -15.05 -4.97 1.57
C GLY A 50 -13.86 -4.89 0.63
N ASP A 51 -12.64 -5.24 1.07
CA ASP A 51 -11.47 -5.29 0.21
C ASP A 51 -11.22 -6.70 -0.34
N GLY A 52 -10.82 -6.80 -1.58
CA GLY A 52 -10.55 -8.06 -2.26
C GLY A 52 -9.16 -8.15 -2.88
N GLN A 53 -8.58 -9.34 -2.87
CA GLN A 53 -7.29 -9.63 -3.50
C GLN A 53 -7.49 -10.42 -4.81
N ALA A 54 -6.89 -9.93 -5.89
CA ALA A 54 -7.05 -10.53 -7.23
C ALA A 54 -6.26 -11.83 -7.43
N ASP A 55 -5.16 -11.99 -6.73
CA ASP A 55 -4.24 -13.12 -6.90
C ASP A 55 -3.73 -13.59 -5.54
N THR A 56 -4.41 -14.58 -5.01
CA THR A 56 -4.07 -15.19 -3.71
C THR A 56 -3.27 -16.49 -3.86
N ARG A 57 -2.74 -16.77 -5.06
CA ARG A 57 -1.93 -17.97 -5.30
C ARG A 57 -0.70 -18.01 -4.43
N VAL A 58 -0.36 -19.18 -3.95
CA VAL A 58 0.86 -19.44 -3.21
C VAL A 58 1.95 -19.91 -4.17
N VAL A 59 3.02 -19.11 -4.32
CA VAL A 59 4.20 -19.46 -5.12
C VAL A 59 5.40 -19.63 -4.19
N LYS A 60 6.07 -20.77 -4.25
CA LYS A 60 7.23 -21.12 -3.40
C LYS A 60 6.96 -20.90 -1.90
N ARG A 61 5.78 -21.30 -1.41
CA ARG A 61 5.29 -21.13 -0.04
C ARG A 61 5.02 -19.66 0.39
N ARG A 62 4.98 -18.72 -0.56
CA ARG A 62 4.59 -17.32 -0.30
C ARG A 62 3.35 -16.98 -1.10
N GLN A 63 2.42 -16.29 -0.47
CA GLN A 63 1.27 -15.73 -1.16
C GLN A 63 1.74 -14.55 -2.03
N VAL A 64 1.28 -14.49 -3.28
CA VAL A 64 1.72 -13.44 -4.22
C VAL A 64 1.16 -12.10 -3.83
N HIS A 65 -0.11 -12.06 -3.42
CA HIS A 65 -0.79 -10.89 -2.92
C HIS A 65 -1.67 -11.26 -1.71
N GLY A 66 -1.77 -10.34 -0.74
CA GLY A 66 -2.50 -10.58 0.50
C GLY A 66 -1.81 -11.57 1.44
N GLY A 67 -2.56 -12.11 2.37
CA GLY A 67 -2.07 -12.94 3.48
C GLY A 67 -1.83 -12.12 4.73
N VAL A 68 -1.62 -12.83 5.85
CA VAL A 68 -1.51 -12.20 7.19
C VAL A 68 -0.43 -11.12 7.29
N ASP A 69 0.68 -11.28 6.58
CA ASP A 69 1.80 -10.32 6.60
C ASP A 69 1.61 -9.15 5.62
N GLN A 70 0.53 -9.17 4.83
CA GLN A 70 0.15 -8.14 3.85
C GLN A 70 -1.33 -7.78 4.02
N ALA A 71 -1.84 -7.85 5.24
CA ALA A 71 -3.25 -7.64 5.53
C ALA A 71 -3.69 -6.19 5.29
N VAL A 72 -2.83 -5.23 5.62
CA VAL A 72 -3.09 -3.80 5.46
C VAL A 72 -1.91 -3.14 4.77
N TYR A 73 -2.16 -2.41 3.68
CA TYR A 73 -1.15 -1.63 2.98
C TYR A 73 -1.30 -0.14 3.33
N LEU A 74 -0.26 0.45 3.91
CA LEU A 74 -0.16 1.86 4.24
C LEU A 74 0.70 2.59 3.21
N TYR A 75 0.25 3.79 2.79
CA TYR A 75 1.00 4.63 1.86
C TYR A 75 1.03 6.08 2.32
N PRO A 76 2.24 6.67 2.53
CA PRO A 76 2.38 8.06 2.95
C PRO A 76 1.86 9.05 1.90
N ILE A 77 0.99 9.97 2.31
CA ILE A 77 0.45 11.02 1.44
C ILE A 77 1.54 11.94 0.90
N GLU A 78 2.62 12.09 1.63
CA GLU A 78 3.78 12.90 1.24
C GLU A 78 4.38 12.48 -0.10
N HIS A 79 4.21 11.21 -0.48
CA HIS A 79 4.68 10.71 -1.78
C HIS A 79 3.79 11.15 -2.94
N TYR A 80 2.50 11.41 -2.70
CA TYR A 80 1.60 11.88 -3.74
C TYR A 80 2.08 13.20 -4.34
N ALA A 81 2.40 14.18 -3.48
CA ALA A 81 2.93 15.47 -3.92
C ALA A 81 4.30 15.35 -4.60
N LYS A 82 5.18 14.48 -4.08
CA LYS A 82 6.49 14.22 -4.69
C LYS A 82 6.34 13.62 -6.09
N TRP A 83 5.49 12.61 -6.28
CA TRP A 83 5.23 12.04 -7.60
C TRP A 83 4.63 13.05 -8.57
N ALA A 84 3.64 13.83 -8.14
CA ALA A 84 3.01 14.86 -8.97
C ALA A 84 3.99 15.98 -9.38
N SER A 85 5.04 16.25 -8.59
CA SER A 85 6.07 17.22 -8.93
C SER A 85 7.11 16.70 -9.94
N GLU A 86 7.31 15.38 -9.97
CA GLU A 86 8.31 14.71 -10.81
C GLU A 86 7.71 14.25 -12.16
N TRP A 87 6.40 14.00 -12.20
CA TRP A 87 5.70 13.44 -13.34
C TRP A 87 4.48 14.28 -13.69
N THR A 88 4.34 14.60 -14.97
CA THR A 88 3.22 15.41 -15.50
C THR A 88 2.39 14.67 -16.56
N THR A 89 2.69 13.39 -16.78
CA THR A 89 2.04 12.54 -17.79
C THR A 89 1.37 11.34 -17.16
N GLY A 90 0.63 10.57 -17.94
CA GLY A 90 -0.13 9.44 -17.44
C GLY A 90 -1.14 9.88 -16.38
N ALA A 91 -1.24 9.11 -15.30
CA ALA A 91 -2.17 9.45 -14.23
C ALA A 91 -1.81 10.76 -13.49
N PHE A 92 -0.55 11.21 -13.55
CA PHE A 92 -0.11 12.44 -12.87
C PHE A 92 -0.46 13.72 -13.64
N ALA A 93 -1.14 13.63 -14.78
CA ALA A 93 -1.69 14.78 -15.49
C ALA A 93 -2.88 15.44 -14.73
N ALA A 94 -3.39 14.79 -13.69
CA ALA A 94 -4.46 15.29 -12.82
C ALA A 94 -4.14 14.93 -11.36
N PRO A 95 -4.78 15.58 -10.37
CA PRO A 95 -4.67 15.18 -8.97
C PRO A 95 -5.08 13.71 -8.78
N LEU A 96 -4.30 12.97 -8.00
CA LEU A 96 -4.58 11.58 -7.66
C LEU A 96 -5.50 11.50 -6.45
N GLU A 97 -6.49 10.62 -6.50
CA GLU A 97 -7.31 10.29 -5.35
C GLU A 97 -6.58 9.32 -4.41
N HIS A 98 -6.93 9.32 -3.13
CA HIS A 98 -6.43 8.34 -2.17
C HIS A 98 -6.80 6.92 -2.62
N GLY A 99 -5.97 5.93 -2.27
CA GLY A 99 -6.13 4.55 -2.77
C GLY A 99 -5.53 4.33 -4.16
N PHE A 100 -4.96 5.38 -4.78
CA PHE A 100 -4.44 5.30 -6.15
C PHE A 100 -3.34 4.26 -6.33
N PHE A 101 -2.42 4.16 -5.39
CA PHE A 101 -1.34 3.16 -5.43
C PHE A 101 -1.78 1.77 -4.93
N GLY A 102 -3.08 1.60 -4.63
CA GLY A 102 -3.67 0.35 -4.15
C GLY A 102 -3.55 0.16 -2.65
N GLU A 103 -3.26 1.22 -1.91
CA GLU A 103 -3.20 1.20 -0.45
C GLU A 103 -4.60 1.09 0.17
N ASN A 104 -4.63 0.47 1.35
CA ASN A 104 -5.81 0.42 2.20
C ASN A 104 -5.93 1.66 3.07
N LEU A 105 -4.81 2.18 3.57
CA LEU A 105 -4.77 3.39 4.37
C LEU A 105 -3.82 4.39 3.72
N THR A 106 -4.36 5.54 3.28
CA THR A 106 -3.54 6.71 3.00
C THR A 106 -3.26 7.41 4.33
N VAL A 107 -1.98 7.55 4.68
CA VAL A 107 -1.57 8.05 6.00
C VAL A 107 -0.67 9.27 5.88
N GLU A 108 -0.62 10.11 6.91
CA GLU A 108 0.38 11.18 7.03
C GLU A 108 1.27 10.97 8.26
N GLY A 109 2.47 11.54 8.20
CA GLY A 109 3.43 11.50 9.31
C GLY A 109 4.29 10.24 9.35
N PHE A 110 4.34 9.48 8.25
CA PHE A 110 5.22 8.33 8.08
C PHE A 110 6.23 8.54 6.95
N ASP A 111 7.38 7.87 7.10
CA ASP A 111 8.43 7.85 6.08
C ASP A 111 9.18 6.51 6.17
N GLU A 112 9.49 5.90 5.04
CA GLU A 112 10.18 4.61 4.96
C GLU A 112 11.60 4.64 5.56
N SER A 113 12.21 5.83 5.67
CA SER A 113 13.54 5.99 6.30
C SER A 113 13.49 5.98 7.83
N THR A 114 12.34 6.13 8.43
CA THR A 114 12.14 6.17 9.89
C THR A 114 11.27 5.03 10.41
N THR A 115 10.31 4.56 9.62
CA THR A 115 9.45 3.41 9.95
C THR A 115 10.26 2.12 9.86
N ARG A 116 10.16 1.25 10.87
CA ARG A 116 10.98 0.03 10.97
C ARG A 116 10.12 -1.24 10.84
N VAL A 117 10.76 -2.28 10.35
CA VAL A 117 10.16 -3.62 10.39
C VAL A 117 9.98 -4.05 11.84
N GLY A 118 8.75 -4.45 12.20
CA GLY A 118 8.39 -4.81 13.56
C GLY A 118 7.74 -3.69 14.37
N ASP A 119 7.78 -2.44 13.91
CA ASP A 119 7.06 -1.33 14.58
C ASP A 119 5.60 -1.70 14.80
N VAL A 120 5.10 -1.41 16.02
CA VAL A 120 3.71 -1.64 16.41
C VAL A 120 2.96 -0.32 16.45
N LEU A 121 1.88 -0.24 15.69
CA LEU A 121 1.06 0.94 15.50
C LEU A 121 -0.32 0.73 16.14
N ARG A 122 -0.74 1.62 17.02
CA ARG A 122 -2.14 1.73 17.45
C ARG A 122 -2.87 2.70 16.55
N VAL A 123 -3.99 2.28 16.00
CA VAL A 123 -4.81 3.06 15.08
C VAL A 123 -6.20 3.21 15.67
N GLY A 124 -6.64 4.47 15.86
CA GLY A 124 -7.93 4.75 16.49
C GLY A 124 -8.05 4.12 17.88
N GLU A 125 -9.23 3.60 18.23
CA GLU A 125 -9.53 3.14 19.59
C GLU A 125 -9.09 1.69 19.90
N GLY A 126 -8.86 0.84 18.87
CA GLY A 126 -8.64 -0.59 19.18
C GLY A 126 -7.84 -1.38 18.16
N LEU A 127 -7.65 -0.90 16.96
CA LEU A 127 -6.87 -1.58 15.94
C LEU A 127 -5.37 -1.50 16.26
N VAL A 128 -4.69 -2.66 16.23
CA VAL A 128 -3.23 -2.72 16.40
C VAL A 128 -2.63 -3.40 15.18
N LEU A 129 -1.71 -2.70 14.53
CA LEU A 129 -0.98 -3.17 13.35
C LEU A 129 0.50 -3.35 13.67
N GLN A 130 1.16 -4.29 13.01
CA GLN A 130 2.61 -4.43 13.05
C GLN A 130 3.19 -4.33 11.64
N VAL A 131 4.16 -3.44 11.46
CA VAL A 131 4.88 -3.24 10.19
C VAL A 131 5.67 -4.49 9.83
N THR A 132 5.51 -4.98 8.61
CA THR A 132 6.14 -6.23 8.17
C THR A 132 7.24 -6.04 7.14
N HIS A 133 6.94 -5.38 6.03
CA HIS A 133 7.91 -5.19 4.94
C HIS A 133 7.44 -4.13 3.93
N PRO A 134 8.36 -3.56 3.12
CA PRO A 134 7.99 -2.66 2.04
C PRO A 134 7.17 -3.37 0.97
N ARG A 135 6.29 -2.64 0.31
CA ARG A 135 5.58 -3.17 -0.85
C ARG A 135 6.56 -3.44 -2.00
N GLY A 136 6.41 -4.61 -2.66
CA GLY A 136 7.04 -4.87 -3.95
C GLY A 136 6.12 -4.42 -5.08
N PRO A 137 6.42 -3.35 -5.82
CA PRO A 137 5.58 -2.91 -6.91
C PRO A 137 5.59 -3.95 -8.05
N CYS A 138 4.47 -4.12 -8.72
CA CYS A 138 4.33 -5.05 -9.83
C CYS A 138 3.81 -4.33 -11.09
N TYR A 139 3.86 -4.99 -12.24
CA TYR A 139 3.44 -4.42 -13.54
C TYR A 139 2.01 -3.87 -13.55
N LYS A 140 1.14 -4.29 -12.64
CA LYS A 140 -0.22 -3.74 -12.51
C LYS A 140 -0.20 -2.27 -12.09
N LEU A 141 0.87 -1.83 -11.41
CA LEU A 141 1.08 -0.42 -11.11
C LEU A 141 1.37 0.39 -12.38
N ASP A 142 2.17 -0.14 -13.31
CA ASP A 142 2.45 0.53 -14.58
C ASP A 142 1.15 0.75 -15.37
N ILE A 143 0.25 -0.24 -15.37
CA ILE A 143 -1.08 -0.14 -15.99
C ILE A 143 -1.90 0.96 -15.30
N ARG A 144 -1.92 0.99 -13.97
CA ARG A 144 -2.70 1.96 -13.18
C ARG A 144 -2.22 3.38 -13.39
N VAL A 145 -0.90 3.57 -13.43
CA VAL A 145 -0.25 4.88 -13.62
C VAL A 145 -0.27 5.32 -15.09
N ALA A 146 -0.45 4.38 -16.02
CA ALA A 146 -0.35 4.59 -17.46
C ALA A 146 1.03 5.13 -17.88
N ILE A 147 2.09 4.68 -17.21
CA ILE A 147 3.50 4.98 -17.53
C ILE A 147 4.26 3.65 -17.53
N PRO A 148 4.85 3.24 -18.66
CA PRO A 148 5.67 2.02 -18.71
C PRO A 148 6.82 2.06 -17.71
N GLU A 149 7.06 0.92 -17.05
CA GLU A 149 8.18 0.73 -16.12
C GLU A 149 8.16 1.65 -14.87
N PHE A 150 7.02 2.31 -14.56
CA PHE A 150 6.89 3.18 -13.38
C PHE A 150 7.20 2.42 -12.08
N ARG A 151 6.89 1.12 -12.01
CA ARG A 151 7.24 0.27 -10.87
C ARG A 151 8.75 0.33 -10.53
N HIS A 152 9.62 0.42 -11.54
CA HIS A 152 11.07 0.55 -11.31
C HIS A 152 11.45 1.90 -10.71
N GLN A 153 10.73 2.96 -11.06
CA GLN A 153 10.92 4.25 -10.41
C GLN A 153 10.51 4.21 -8.93
N MET A 154 9.43 3.50 -8.62
CA MET A 154 9.02 3.29 -7.23
C MET A 154 10.07 2.47 -6.46
N ASP A 155 10.63 1.41 -7.05
CA ASP A 155 11.71 0.62 -6.46
C ASP A 155 12.98 1.46 -6.25
N LEU A 156 13.41 2.24 -7.24
CA LEU A 156 14.62 3.06 -7.15
C LEU A 156 14.51 4.17 -6.09
N ASN A 157 13.33 4.78 -5.97
CA ASN A 157 13.11 5.85 -5.01
C ASN A 157 12.82 5.37 -3.58
N GLY A 158 12.48 4.08 -3.40
CA GLY A 158 12.11 3.52 -2.12
C GLY A 158 10.77 4.03 -1.56
N ARG A 159 9.99 4.78 -2.35
CA ARG A 159 8.66 5.31 -1.96
C ARG A 159 7.59 4.25 -2.15
N THR A 160 7.76 3.14 -1.48
CA THR A 160 6.94 1.94 -1.70
C THR A 160 5.73 1.86 -0.80
N GLY A 161 5.68 2.65 0.29
CA GLY A 161 4.82 2.35 1.41
C GLY A 161 5.19 0.99 2.03
N PHE A 162 4.37 0.51 2.94
CA PHE A 162 4.67 -0.72 3.66
C PHE A 162 3.41 -1.49 4.02
N TYR A 163 3.57 -2.79 4.16
CA TYR A 163 2.55 -3.69 4.64
C TYR A 163 2.59 -3.83 6.15
N CYS A 164 1.41 -4.12 6.71
CA CYS A 164 1.24 -4.48 8.11
C CYS A 164 0.43 -5.77 8.23
N ARG A 165 0.74 -6.53 9.29
CA ARG A 165 -0.15 -7.56 9.80
C ARG A 165 -1.06 -6.97 10.88
N VAL A 166 -2.19 -7.59 11.11
CA VAL A 166 -3.12 -7.24 12.16
C VAL A 166 -2.74 -8.00 13.42
N VAL A 167 -2.40 -7.28 14.49
CA VAL A 167 -2.13 -7.85 15.82
C VAL A 167 -3.42 -7.92 16.64
N THR A 168 -4.21 -6.84 16.61
CA THR A 168 -5.54 -6.79 17.19
C THR A 168 -6.51 -6.24 16.18
N GLU A 169 -7.57 -6.98 15.91
CA GLU A 169 -8.65 -6.56 15.00
C GLU A 169 -9.41 -5.37 15.58
N GLY A 170 -9.90 -4.48 14.72
CA GLY A 170 -10.64 -3.30 15.15
C GLY A 170 -11.20 -2.51 13.98
N LEU A 171 -11.91 -1.45 14.29
CA LEU A 171 -12.43 -0.51 13.31
C LEU A 171 -11.37 0.53 12.95
N VAL A 172 -11.43 1.05 11.73
CA VAL A 172 -10.62 2.17 11.25
C VAL A 172 -11.47 3.14 10.44
N SER A 173 -11.23 4.42 10.66
CA SER A 173 -11.87 5.54 9.96
C SER A 173 -10.86 6.56 9.49
N ALA A 174 -11.24 7.34 8.50
CA ALA A 174 -10.52 8.57 8.17
C ALA A 174 -10.54 9.52 9.37
N GLY A 175 -9.40 10.12 9.70
CA GLY A 175 -9.21 10.98 10.88
C GLY A 175 -8.62 10.26 12.09
N ASP A 176 -8.60 8.92 12.13
CA ASP A 176 -8.01 8.18 13.24
C ASP A 176 -6.53 8.52 13.43
N THR A 177 -6.14 8.73 14.68
CA THR A 177 -4.74 8.91 15.06
C THR A 177 -3.98 7.59 14.97
N ILE A 178 -2.70 7.70 14.61
CA ILE A 178 -1.80 6.55 14.63
C ILE A 178 -0.67 6.85 15.62
N GLU A 179 -0.52 5.99 16.62
CA GLU A 179 0.51 6.08 17.64
C GLU A 179 1.53 4.96 17.47
N MET A 180 2.81 5.29 17.53
CA MET A 180 3.89 4.31 17.63
C MET A 180 3.89 3.72 19.04
N ALA A 181 3.42 2.48 19.19
CA ALA A 181 3.34 1.80 20.49
C ALA A 181 4.66 1.16 20.88
N GLU A 182 5.33 0.51 19.91
CA GLU A 182 6.60 -0.17 20.10
C GLU A 182 7.47 0.02 18.86
N SER A 183 8.77 0.23 19.06
CA SER A 183 9.76 0.31 17.98
C SER A 183 11.11 -0.20 18.49
N ASP A 184 11.77 -1.04 17.68
CA ASP A 184 13.13 -1.53 17.94
C ASP A 184 14.12 -0.77 17.07
N SER A 185 14.92 0.10 17.68
CA SER A 185 15.93 0.89 16.96
C SER A 185 17.00 0.05 16.27
N SER A 186 17.17 -1.22 16.64
CA SER A 186 18.11 -2.16 16.00
C SER A 186 17.51 -2.82 14.74
N ALA A 187 16.19 -2.82 14.57
CA ALA A 187 15.54 -3.35 13.39
C ALA A 187 15.77 -2.45 12.16
N PRO A 188 15.85 -3.01 10.95
CA PRO A 188 16.02 -2.22 9.75
C PRO A 188 14.82 -1.33 9.49
N THR A 189 15.05 -0.13 8.97
CA THR A 189 13.97 0.70 8.44
C THR A 189 13.36 0.04 7.18
N ILE A 190 12.17 0.46 6.80
CA ILE A 190 11.52 0.00 5.57
C ILE A 190 12.41 0.30 4.36
N LEU A 191 13.05 1.47 4.31
CA LEU A 191 13.97 1.84 3.25
C LEU A 191 15.21 0.95 3.22
N GLU A 192 15.84 0.69 4.37
CA GLU A 192 17.00 -0.21 4.46
C GLU A 192 16.65 -1.65 4.05
N TYR A 193 15.49 -2.15 4.50
CA TYR A 193 15.00 -3.47 4.10
C TYR A 193 14.78 -3.54 2.59
N HIS A 194 14.16 -2.50 2.01
CA HIS A 194 13.91 -2.40 0.58
C HIS A 194 15.21 -2.43 -0.23
N GLN A 195 16.21 -1.63 0.15
CA GLN A 195 17.52 -1.56 -0.51
C GLN A 195 18.26 -2.91 -0.47
N ARG A 196 18.25 -3.61 0.68
CA ARG A 196 18.84 -4.96 0.80
C ARG A 196 18.17 -6.01 -0.11
N ARG A 197 16.90 -5.83 -0.43
CA ARG A 197 16.17 -6.73 -1.32
C ARG A 197 16.54 -6.50 -2.79
N LEU A 198 16.98 -5.31 -3.16
CA LEU A 198 17.37 -4.95 -4.53
C LEU A 198 18.84 -5.23 -4.82
N ALA A 199 19.70 -5.34 -3.79
CA ALA A 199 21.13 -5.68 -3.89
C ALA A 199 21.34 -7.18 -4.15
#